data_5b2a31f9e8ee2d2bbd2a70fd9ecb7d43
#
_entry.id   5b2a31f9e8ee2d2bbd2a70fd9ecb7d43
#
_cell.length_a   1.000
_cell.length_b   1.000
_cell.length_c   1.000
_cell.angle_alpha   90.00
_cell.angle_beta   90.00
_cell.angle_gamma   90.00
#
_symmetry.space_group_name_H-M   'P 1'
#
loop_
_entity.id
_entity.type
_entity.pdbx_description
1 polymer ?
#
loop_
_entity_poly.entity_id
_entity_poly.type
_entity_poly.pdbx_seq_one_letter_code
_entity_poly.pdbx_strand_id
1 'polypeptide(L)'
;MPCLPDAVLPVDATTALTAFSLADGPALAAAVADLEIRRWLPLPRPYTVQLAGRWATESTESIRASGAGLVRCIRVGGSLAGCIDVKRVDWRACTAEIGYWLAPEFRGQGHASAAVRALSSWLLDVHSFERVELRIATGNSASARVASHAGFVREGVARNAGFTDDGRVDLAVWSRIAGEGRV
;
A
#
# COMPACT_ATOMS: atom_id res chain seq x y z
N MET A 1 -11.27 -19.96 -3.14
CA MET A 1 -11.05 -18.73 -3.91
C MET A 1 -9.55 -18.50 -4.00
N PRO A 2 -9.03 -17.94 -5.11
CA PRO A 2 -7.60 -17.61 -5.18
C PRO A 2 -7.25 -16.58 -4.14
N CYS A 3 -6.04 -16.65 -3.59
CA CYS A 3 -5.50 -15.65 -2.66
C CYS A 3 -4.00 -15.51 -2.87
N LEU A 4 -3.46 -14.33 -2.55
CA LEU A 4 -2.03 -14.10 -2.56
C LEU A 4 -1.35 -14.85 -1.39
N PRO A 5 -0.15 -15.43 -1.60
CA PRO A 5 0.54 -16.16 -0.54
C PRO A 5 1.04 -15.21 0.57
N ASP A 6 1.19 -15.77 1.77
CA ASP A 6 1.84 -15.09 2.88
C ASP A 6 3.37 -15.18 2.72
N ALA A 7 3.92 -14.31 1.89
CA ALA A 7 5.35 -14.29 1.56
C ALA A 7 6.04 -13.05 2.11
N VAL A 8 7.30 -13.19 2.50
CA VAL A 8 8.21 -12.08 2.75
C VAL A 8 8.79 -11.66 1.40
N LEU A 9 8.68 -10.37 1.07
CA LEU A 9 9.23 -9.81 -0.16
C LEU A 9 10.43 -8.91 0.19
N PRO A 10 11.66 -9.33 -0.12
CA PRO A 10 12.82 -8.45 -0.01
C PRO A 10 12.68 -7.30 -1.02
N VAL A 11 12.97 -6.09 -0.59
CA VAL A 11 12.94 -4.87 -1.41
C VAL A 11 14.36 -4.42 -1.73
N ASP A 12 15.18 -4.30 -0.71
CA ASP A 12 16.61 -3.98 -0.79
C ASP A 12 17.37 -4.56 0.42
N ALA A 13 18.63 -4.17 0.64
CA ALA A 13 19.46 -4.69 1.73
C ALA A 13 18.89 -4.41 3.14
N THR A 14 18.07 -3.40 3.30
CA THR A 14 17.52 -2.93 4.59
C THR A 14 16.00 -2.98 4.67
N THR A 15 15.32 -3.06 3.53
CA THR A 15 13.87 -2.95 3.41
C THR A 15 13.24 -4.27 2.99
N ALA A 16 12.18 -4.69 3.67
CA ALA A 16 11.38 -5.85 3.32
C ALA A 16 9.89 -5.61 3.56
N LEU A 17 9.03 -6.32 2.83
CA LEU A 17 7.60 -6.39 3.06
C LEU A 17 7.29 -7.68 3.79
N THR A 18 6.77 -7.58 5.02
CA THR A 18 6.48 -8.74 5.87
C THR A 18 5.03 -8.73 6.32
N ALA A 19 4.54 -9.83 6.86
CA ALA A 19 3.30 -9.80 7.62
C ALA A 19 3.45 -8.85 8.83
N PHE A 20 2.34 -8.26 9.24
CA PHE A 20 2.25 -7.62 10.54
C PHE A 20 2.19 -8.67 11.66
N SER A 21 2.52 -8.26 12.86
CA SER A 21 2.42 -9.06 14.08
C SER A 21 1.71 -8.28 15.19
N LEU A 22 1.28 -8.98 16.22
CA LEU A 22 0.69 -8.34 17.41
C LEU A 22 1.65 -7.33 18.05
N ALA A 23 2.95 -7.60 18.02
CA ALA A 23 4.00 -6.73 18.55
C ALA A 23 4.09 -5.38 17.82
N ASP A 24 3.56 -5.26 16.61
CA ASP A 24 3.54 -4.02 15.85
C ASP A 24 2.48 -3.01 16.35
N GLY A 25 1.53 -3.45 17.17
CA GLY A 25 0.41 -2.63 17.65
C GLY A 25 0.79 -1.25 18.17
N PRO A 26 1.76 -1.13 19.11
CA PRO A 26 2.20 0.17 19.62
C PRO A 26 2.77 1.10 18.55
N ALA A 27 3.68 0.58 17.72
CA ALA A 27 4.31 1.36 16.64
C ALA A 27 3.29 1.78 15.56
N LEU A 28 2.37 0.87 15.21
CA LEU A 28 1.30 1.14 14.27
C LEU A 28 0.35 2.24 14.79
N ALA A 29 -0.09 2.15 16.05
CA ALA A 29 -0.94 3.16 16.66
C ALA A 29 -0.26 4.54 16.72
N ALA A 30 1.04 4.58 17.03
CA ALA A 30 1.83 5.80 17.03
C ALA A 30 1.97 6.40 15.61
N ALA A 31 2.30 5.57 14.62
CA ALA A 31 2.46 6.02 13.24
C ALA A 31 1.17 6.63 12.66
N VAL A 32 0.02 5.98 12.85
CA VAL A 32 -1.26 6.47 12.32
C VAL A 32 -1.85 7.65 13.11
N ALA A 33 -1.19 8.11 14.19
CA ALA A 33 -1.50 9.36 14.85
C ALA A 33 -1.02 10.59 14.04
N ASP A 34 -0.10 10.41 13.11
CA ASP A 34 0.42 11.45 12.22
C ASP A 34 -0.69 12.11 11.41
N LEU A 35 -0.68 13.46 11.36
CA LEU A 35 -1.72 14.25 10.72
C LEU A 35 -1.76 14.06 9.19
N GLU A 36 -0.59 13.85 8.56
CA GLU A 36 -0.55 13.60 7.11
C GLU A 36 -1.12 12.22 6.75
N ILE A 37 -0.89 11.19 7.55
CA ILE A 37 -1.53 9.89 7.37
C ILE A 37 -3.03 10.03 7.51
N ARG A 38 -3.50 10.69 8.56
CA ARG A 38 -4.93 10.93 8.81
C ARG A 38 -5.61 11.76 7.74
N ARG A 39 -4.91 12.71 7.15
CA ARG A 39 -5.44 13.55 6.07
C ARG A 39 -5.88 12.70 4.86
N TRP A 40 -5.13 11.67 4.54
CA TRP A 40 -5.35 10.86 3.34
C TRP A 40 -6.05 9.54 3.60
N LEU A 41 -6.09 9.09 4.86
CA LEU A 41 -6.70 7.81 5.25
C LEU A 41 -7.79 8.04 6.29
N PRO A 42 -9.05 7.73 5.98
CA PRO A 42 -10.17 7.81 6.94
C PRO A 42 -10.08 6.66 7.95
N LEU A 43 -9.27 6.83 8.99
CA LEU A 43 -9.05 5.84 10.05
C LEU A 43 -10.01 6.07 11.23
N PRO A 44 -10.43 5.01 11.96
CA PRO A 44 -11.22 5.14 13.17
C PRO A 44 -10.56 6.06 14.22
N ARG A 45 -11.39 6.75 15.01
CA ARG A 45 -10.94 7.63 16.11
C ARG A 45 -11.68 7.30 17.40
N PRO A 46 -10.96 7.02 18.51
CA PRO A 46 -9.50 6.90 18.64
C PRO A 46 -8.95 5.62 18.00
N TYR A 47 -7.72 5.66 17.48
CA TYR A 47 -7.01 4.48 16.98
C TYR A 47 -6.10 3.97 18.10
N THR A 48 -6.60 3.02 18.90
CA THR A 48 -5.90 2.51 20.08
C THR A 48 -4.88 1.43 19.72
N VAL A 49 -3.91 1.17 20.63
CA VAL A 49 -2.94 0.07 20.47
C VAL A 49 -3.65 -1.29 20.35
N GLN A 50 -4.74 -1.50 21.10
CA GLN A 50 -5.53 -2.72 21.01
C GLN A 50 -6.21 -2.89 19.64
N LEU A 51 -6.77 -1.80 19.10
CA LEU A 51 -7.35 -1.82 17.74
C LEU A 51 -6.26 -2.09 16.70
N ALA A 52 -5.10 -1.45 16.82
CA ALA A 52 -3.95 -1.65 15.95
C ALA A 52 -3.46 -3.12 15.97
N GLY A 53 -3.35 -3.73 17.14
CA GLY A 53 -2.92 -5.12 17.30
C GLY A 53 -3.90 -6.10 16.66
N ARG A 54 -5.21 -5.93 16.87
CA ARG A 54 -6.24 -6.75 16.22
C ARG A 54 -6.24 -6.57 14.70
N TRP A 55 -6.14 -5.34 14.23
CA TRP A 55 -6.04 -5.09 12.79
C TRP A 55 -4.80 -5.75 12.19
N ALA A 56 -3.65 -5.65 12.86
CA ALA A 56 -2.37 -6.20 12.41
C ALA A 56 -2.38 -7.74 12.24
N THR A 57 -3.25 -8.43 12.94
CA THR A 57 -3.34 -9.90 12.91
C THR A 57 -4.63 -10.40 12.27
N GLU A 58 -5.78 -10.12 12.87
CA GLU A 58 -7.06 -10.68 12.44
C GLU A 58 -7.54 -10.10 11.11
N SER A 59 -7.51 -8.76 10.97
CA SER A 59 -8.03 -8.09 9.78
C SER A 59 -7.15 -8.34 8.54
N THR A 60 -5.83 -8.26 8.70
CA THR A 60 -4.90 -8.48 7.60
C THR A 60 -4.98 -9.93 7.08
N GLU A 61 -5.09 -10.91 7.98
CA GLU A 61 -5.26 -12.31 7.59
C GLU A 61 -6.64 -12.58 6.96
N SER A 62 -7.70 -11.99 7.48
CA SER A 62 -9.04 -12.10 6.88
C SER A 62 -9.07 -11.55 5.45
N ILE A 63 -8.43 -10.39 5.19
CA ILE A 63 -8.30 -9.82 3.85
C ILE A 63 -7.57 -10.79 2.91
N ARG A 64 -6.46 -11.38 3.36
CA ARG A 64 -5.68 -12.33 2.58
C ARG A 64 -6.46 -13.62 2.31
N ALA A 65 -7.00 -14.25 3.34
CA ALA A 65 -7.69 -15.53 3.26
C ALA A 65 -8.96 -15.49 2.40
N SER A 66 -9.65 -14.34 2.37
CA SER A 66 -10.80 -14.11 1.51
C SER A 66 -10.45 -13.85 0.04
N GLY A 67 -9.17 -13.66 -0.30
CA GLY A 67 -8.74 -13.28 -1.64
C GLY A 67 -9.04 -11.81 -2.00
N ALA A 68 -9.47 -10.99 -1.04
CA ALA A 68 -9.78 -9.57 -1.27
C ALA A 68 -8.52 -8.70 -1.44
N GLY A 69 -7.36 -9.20 -0.98
CA GLY A 69 -6.10 -8.47 -1.09
C GLY A 69 -4.97 -9.07 -0.27
N LEU A 70 -3.98 -8.23 0.02
CA LEU A 70 -2.83 -8.57 0.85
C LEU A 70 -2.35 -7.32 1.57
N VAL A 71 -2.10 -7.40 2.87
CA VAL A 71 -1.55 -6.26 3.64
C VAL A 71 -0.17 -6.62 4.17
N ARG A 72 0.80 -5.70 4.01
CA ARG A 72 2.18 -5.91 4.44
C ARG A 72 2.71 -4.71 5.23
N CYS A 73 3.50 -5.01 6.24
CA CYS A 73 4.34 -4.05 6.92
C CYS A 73 5.56 -3.75 6.04
N ILE A 74 5.82 -2.48 5.78
CA ILE A 74 7.10 -2.04 5.23
C ILE A 74 8.06 -1.96 6.41
N ARG A 75 9.10 -2.81 6.42
CA ARG A 75 10.15 -2.79 7.45
C ARG A 75 11.43 -2.23 6.88
N VAL A 76 12.06 -1.34 7.66
CA VAL A 76 13.38 -0.78 7.36
C VAL A 76 14.28 -1.04 8.57
N GLY A 77 15.36 -1.76 8.39
CA GLY A 77 16.23 -2.17 9.48
C GLY A 77 15.53 -2.98 10.59
N GLY A 78 14.48 -3.73 10.23
CA GLY A 78 13.63 -4.47 11.17
C GLY A 78 12.50 -3.64 11.83
N SER A 79 12.55 -2.31 11.78
CA SER A 79 11.52 -1.41 12.36
C SER A 79 10.31 -1.27 11.44
N LEU A 80 9.13 -1.06 12.02
CA LEU A 80 7.92 -0.71 11.29
C LEU A 80 8.09 0.68 10.66
N ALA A 81 8.22 0.75 9.35
CA ALA A 81 8.34 2.00 8.60
C ALA A 81 7.02 2.44 7.96
N GLY A 82 6.09 1.51 7.76
CA GLY A 82 4.81 1.84 7.14
C GLY A 82 3.98 0.61 6.80
N CYS A 83 2.99 0.84 5.97
CA CYS A 83 2.10 -0.20 5.44
C CYS A 83 2.01 -0.08 3.92
N ILE A 84 1.87 -1.23 3.28
CA ILE A 84 1.53 -1.34 1.86
C ILE A 84 0.48 -2.44 1.70
N ASP A 85 -0.52 -2.21 0.88
CA ASP A 85 -1.60 -3.15 0.67
C ASP A 85 -1.94 -3.34 -0.81
N VAL A 86 -2.37 -4.55 -1.15
CA VAL A 86 -3.05 -4.89 -2.39
C VAL A 86 -4.53 -4.96 -2.08
N LYS A 87 -5.35 -4.26 -2.83
CA LYS A 87 -6.81 -4.19 -2.64
C LYS A 87 -7.52 -4.15 -3.99
N ARG A 88 -8.85 -4.20 -3.96
CA ARG A 88 -9.69 -4.20 -5.18
C ARG A 88 -9.22 -5.24 -6.20
N VAL A 89 -8.89 -6.43 -5.72
CA VAL A 89 -8.41 -7.51 -6.58
C VAL A 89 -9.55 -8.03 -7.43
N ASP A 90 -9.39 -7.94 -8.75
CA ASP A 90 -10.22 -8.64 -9.72
C ASP A 90 -9.42 -9.82 -10.29
N TRP A 91 -9.67 -11.00 -9.78
CA TRP A 91 -8.99 -12.23 -10.19
C TRP A 91 -9.30 -12.65 -11.62
N ARG A 92 -10.44 -12.23 -12.16
CA ARG A 92 -10.83 -12.54 -13.55
C ARG A 92 -10.13 -11.63 -14.54
N ALA A 93 -10.07 -10.34 -14.24
CA ALA A 93 -9.37 -9.35 -15.06
C ALA A 93 -7.87 -9.30 -14.76
N CYS A 94 -7.40 -10.01 -13.72
CA CYS A 94 -6.02 -9.98 -13.24
C CYS A 94 -5.54 -8.54 -12.95
N THR A 95 -6.37 -7.76 -12.23
CA THR A 95 -6.06 -6.37 -11.87
C THR A 95 -6.13 -6.15 -10.37
N ALA A 96 -5.34 -5.21 -9.86
CA ALA A 96 -5.35 -4.83 -8.46
C ALA A 96 -4.96 -3.36 -8.25
N GLU A 97 -5.33 -2.80 -7.09
CA GLU A 97 -4.88 -1.49 -6.63
C GLU A 97 -3.89 -1.66 -5.47
N ILE A 98 -2.82 -0.88 -5.45
CA ILE A 98 -1.89 -0.76 -4.32
C ILE A 98 -2.20 0.52 -3.55
N GLY A 99 -2.26 0.41 -2.21
CA GLY A 99 -2.24 1.53 -1.28
C GLY A 99 -1.01 1.48 -0.39
N TYR A 100 -0.58 2.62 0.17
CA TYR A 100 0.57 2.65 1.09
C TYR A 100 0.61 3.92 1.92
N TRP A 101 1.33 3.87 3.03
CA TRP A 101 1.75 5.03 3.81
C TRP A 101 3.08 4.74 4.52
N LEU A 102 3.82 5.79 4.89
CA LEU A 102 5.03 5.71 5.71
C LEU A 102 4.91 6.59 6.95
N ALA A 103 5.46 6.10 8.04
CA ALA A 103 5.69 6.89 9.25
C ALA A 103 6.66 8.06 8.95
N PRO A 104 6.50 9.22 9.62
CA PRO A 104 7.22 10.45 9.30
C PRO A 104 8.74 10.28 9.16
N GLU A 105 9.35 9.54 10.08
CA GLU A 105 10.79 9.32 10.16
C GLU A 105 11.39 8.54 8.98
N PHE A 106 10.56 7.84 8.21
CA PHE A 106 10.98 7.05 7.04
C PHE A 106 10.66 7.72 5.70
N ARG A 107 10.08 8.93 5.72
CA ARG A 107 9.74 9.67 4.50
C ARG A 107 10.97 10.30 3.84
N GLY A 108 10.88 10.57 2.54
CA GLY A 108 11.94 11.26 1.78
C GLY A 108 13.17 10.43 1.45
N GLN A 109 13.23 9.15 1.86
CA GLN A 109 14.38 8.25 1.72
C GLN A 109 14.21 7.21 0.60
N GLY A 110 13.12 7.28 -0.19
CA GLY A 110 12.89 6.36 -1.31
C GLY A 110 12.17 5.05 -0.94
N HIS A 111 12.00 4.72 0.34
CA HIS A 111 11.42 3.45 0.78
C HIS A 111 10.04 3.16 0.20
N ALA A 112 9.15 4.17 0.10
CA ALA A 112 7.82 3.97 -0.49
C ALA A 112 7.92 3.59 -1.98
N SER A 113 8.75 4.29 -2.75
CA SER A 113 8.92 4.01 -4.19
C SER A 113 9.53 2.61 -4.42
N ALA A 114 10.49 2.21 -3.60
CA ALA A 114 11.08 0.88 -3.65
C ALA A 114 10.06 -0.21 -3.29
N ALA A 115 9.28 -0.02 -2.21
CA ALA A 115 8.24 -0.94 -1.78
C ALA A 115 7.13 -1.11 -2.82
N VAL A 116 6.63 0.00 -3.38
CA VAL A 116 5.59 -0.01 -4.43
C VAL A 116 6.11 -0.70 -5.70
N ARG A 117 7.34 -0.42 -6.11
CA ARG A 117 7.98 -1.09 -7.25
C ARG A 117 8.11 -2.59 -7.02
N ALA A 118 8.63 -3.02 -5.87
CA ALA A 118 8.81 -4.42 -5.54
C ALA A 118 7.47 -5.18 -5.52
N LEU A 119 6.46 -4.63 -4.85
CA LEU A 119 5.14 -5.28 -4.78
C LEU A 119 4.45 -5.32 -6.14
N SER A 120 4.49 -4.24 -6.94
CA SER A 120 3.89 -4.25 -8.27
C SER A 120 4.61 -5.20 -9.23
N SER A 121 5.94 -5.29 -9.19
CA SER A 121 6.69 -6.28 -9.96
C SER A 121 6.36 -7.72 -9.54
N TRP A 122 6.23 -7.98 -8.24
CA TRP A 122 5.83 -9.29 -7.73
C TRP A 122 4.43 -9.70 -8.23
N LEU A 123 3.47 -8.78 -8.27
CA LEU A 123 2.14 -9.04 -8.80
C LEU A 123 2.18 -9.33 -10.31
N LEU A 124 2.87 -8.49 -11.08
CA LEU A 124 2.91 -8.58 -12.54
C LEU A 124 3.75 -9.76 -13.03
N ASP A 125 4.95 -9.97 -12.44
CA ASP A 125 5.93 -10.93 -12.95
C ASP A 125 5.80 -12.33 -12.36
N VAL A 126 5.29 -12.46 -11.11
CA VAL A 126 5.19 -13.74 -10.41
C VAL A 126 3.76 -14.25 -10.32
N HIS A 127 2.79 -13.35 -10.15
CA HIS A 127 1.38 -13.71 -9.96
C HIS A 127 0.51 -13.45 -11.19
N SER A 128 1.13 -13.12 -12.32
CA SER A 128 0.44 -12.94 -13.63
C SER A 128 -0.71 -11.94 -13.58
N PHE A 129 -0.57 -10.90 -12.78
CA PHE A 129 -1.46 -9.76 -12.90
C PHE A 129 -1.14 -9.01 -14.19
N GLU A 130 -2.16 -8.55 -14.89
CA GLU A 130 -2.00 -7.79 -16.13
C GLU A 130 -1.86 -6.29 -15.88
N ARG A 131 -2.42 -5.82 -14.73
CA ARG A 131 -2.44 -4.40 -14.40
C ARG A 131 -2.45 -4.16 -12.89
N VAL A 132 -1.61 -3.23 -12.47
CA VAL A 132 -1.58 -2.71 -11.09
C VAL A 132 -1.82 -1.21 -11.09
N GLU A 133 -2.74 -0.74 -10.28
CA GLU A 133 -3.10 0.68 -10.17
C GLU A 133 -2.64 1.31 -8.87
N LEU A 134 -2.44 2.62 -8.92
CA LEU A 134 -2.43 3.54 -7.78
C LEU A 134 -3.50 4.61 -8.03
N ARG A 135 -4.34 4.87 -7.04
CA ARG A 135 -5.35 5.93 -7.10
C ARG A 135 -5.04 6.97 -6.04
N ILE A 136 -4.55 8.12 -6.47
CA ILE A 136 -3.92 9.13 -5.63
C ILE A 136 -4.76 10.41 -5.65
N ALA A 137 -5.15 10.93 -4.47
CA ALA A 137 -5.78 12.23 -4.39
C ALA A 137 -4.93 13.30 -5.12
N THR A 138 -5.54 14.09 -5.98
CA THR A 138 -4.82 15.03 -6.86
C THR A 138 -3.98 16.05 -6.10
N GLY A 139 -4.34 16.35 -4.83
CA GLY A 139 -3.57 17.19 -3.92
C GLY A 139 -2.37 16.50 -3.25
N ASN A 140 -2.23 15.15 -3.37
CA ASN A 140 -1.14 14.40 -2.73
C ASN A 140 0.09 14.30 -3.65
N SER A 141 0.84 15.39 -3.75
CA SER A 141 2.03 15.46 -4.59
C SER A 141 3.15 14.50 -4.15
N ALA A 142 3.23 14.18 -2.86
CA ALA A 142 4.21 13.22 -2.34
C ALA A 142 3.94 11.82 -2.90
N SER A 143 2.68 11.36 -2.86
CA SER A 143 2.29 10.08 -3.41
C SER A 143 2.43 10.02 -4.94
N ALA A 144 2.15 11.14 -5.65
CA ALA A 144 2.38 11.23 -7.10
C ALA A 144 3.87 11.05 -7.48
N ARG A 145 4.80 11.62 -6.68
CA ARG A 145 6.24 11.37 -6.88
C ARG A 145 6.62 9.91 -6.66
N VAL A 146 6.05 9.27 -5.65
CA VAL A 146 6.26 7.83 -5.40
C VAL A 146 5.80 7.00 -6.60
N ALA A 147 4.62 7.27 -7.15
CA ALA A 147 4.09 6.58 -8.33
C ALA A 147 5.03 6.69 -9.53
N SER A 148 5.46 7.91 -9.85
CA SER A 148 6.41 8.18 -10.95
C SER A 148 7.74 7.44 -10.75
N HIS A 149 8.33 7.51 -9.55
CA HIS A 149 9.60 6.84 -9.24
C HIS A 149 9.47 5.31 -9.20
N ALA A 150 8.28 4.78 -8.92
CA ALA A 150 8.01 3.34 -8.97
C ALA A 150 7.73 2.83 -10.39
N GLY A 151 7.73 3.70 -11.41
CA GLY A 151 7.55 3.35 -12.82
C GLY A 151 6.08 3.27 -13.25
N PHE A 152 5.17 3.91 -12.51
CA PHE A 152 3.77 4.02 -12.93
C PHE A 152 3.57 5.16 -13.91
N VAL A 153 2.71 4.94 -14.89
CA VAL A 153 2.28 5.94 -15.88
C VAL A 153 0.97 6.58 -15.42
N ARG A 154 0.89 7.91 -15.47
CA ARG A 154 -0.35 8.63 -15.16
C ARG A 154 -1.29 8.59 -16.37
N GLU A 155 -2.50 8.10 -16.16
CA GLU A 155 -3.49 7.95 -17.25
C GLU A 155 -4.53 9.07 -17.28
N GLY A 156 -4.90 9.60 -16.11
CA GLY A 156 -5.95 10.61 -16.06
C GLY A 156 -6.41 10.94 -14.65
N VAL A 157 -7.60 11.53 -14.55
CA VAL A 157 -8.26 11.88 -13.28
C VAL A 157 -9.68 11.36 -13.26
N ALA A 158 -9.98 10.54 -12.25
CA ALA A 158 -11.32 10.12 -11.91
C ALA A 158 -11.93 11.18 -10.97
N ARG A 159 -12.89 11.97 -11.47
CA ARG A 159 -13.52 13.05 -10.70
C ARG A 159 -14.39 12.51 -9.59
N ASN A 160 -14.32 13.13 -8.42
CA ASN A 160 -15.16 12.81 -7.24
C ASN A 160 -15.10 11.33 -6.82
N ALA A 161 -13.97 10.66 -7.07
CA ALA A 161 -13.82 9.21 -6.96
C ALA A 161 -13.21 8.75 -5.63
N GLY A 162 -12.67 9.67 -4.83
CA GLY A 162 -12.11 9.41 -3.52
C GLY A 162 -12.87 10.10 -2.39
N PHE A 163 -12.46 9.74 -1.18
CA PHE A 163 -12.98 10.32 0.06
C PHE A 163 -11.83 10.47 1.06
N THR A 164 -11.73 11.63 1.68
CA THR A 164 -10.83 11.95 2.80
C THR A 164 -11.64 12.52 3.95
N ASP A 165 -11.01 12.81 5.07
CA ASP A 165 -11.70 13.48 6.18
C ASP A 165 -12.26 14.87 5.78
N ASP A 166 -11.65 15.52 4.79
CA ASP A 166 -12.09 16.82 4.25
C ASP A 166 -13.22 16.70 3.21
N GLY A 167 -13.68 15.46 2.92
CA GLY A 167 -14.76 15.18 1.98
C GLY A 167 -14.30 14.50 0.68
N ARG A 168 -15.10 14.71 -0.38
CA ARG A 168 -14.84 14.11 -1.69
C ARG A 168 -13.63 14.73 -2.38
N VAL A 169 -12.84 13.87 -3.05
CA VAL A 169 -11.65 14.28 -3.80
C VAL A 169 -11.57 13.61 -5.17
N ASP A 170 -10.91 14.28 -6.09
CA ASP A 170 -10.52 13.71 -7.37
C ASP A 170 -9.30 12.81 -7.19
N LEU A 171 -9.27 11.67 -7.89
CA LEU A 171 -8.17 10.73 -7.87
C LEU A 171 -7.45 10.71 -9.20
N ALA A 172 -6.15 11.02 -9.21
CA ALA A 172 -5.27 10.70 -10.33
C ALA A 172 -5.09 9.18 -10.39
N VAL A 173 -5.31 8.60 -11.56
CA VAL A 173 -5.12 7.17 -11.84
C VAL A 173 -3.75 6.98 -12.46
N TRP A 174 -2.99 6.08 -11.86
CA TRP A 174 -1.66 5.66 -12.31
C TRP A 174 -1.64 4.15 -12.47
N SER A 175 -0.91 3.62 -13.44
CA SER A 175 -0.83 2.19 -13.67
C SER A 175 0.57 1.72 -14.06
N ARG A 176 0.81 0.44 -13.81
CA ARG A 176 1.82 -0.40 -14.46
C ARG A 176 1.13 -1.62 -15.06
N ILE A 177 1.56 -2.04 -16.24
CA ILE A 177 1.01 -3.21 -16.93
C ILE A 177 2.10 -4.27 -17.14
N ALA A 178 1.67 -5.52 -17.32
CA ALA A 178 2.57 -6.63 -17.64
C ALA A 178 3.36 -6.34 -18.93
N GLY A 179 4.65 -6.67 -18.91
CA GLY A 179 5.51 -6.49 -20.10
C GLY A 179 6.10 -5.08 -20.28
N GLU A 180 5.64 -4.05 -19.58
CA GLU A 180 6.30 -2.73 -19.59
C GLU A 180 7.69 -2.80 -18.95
N GLY A 181 8.71 -2.27 -19.66
CA GLY A 181 10.09 -2.22 -19.18
C GLY A 181 10.93 -3.48 -19.46
N ARG A 182 10.40 -4.46 -20.16
CA ARG A 182 11.21 -5.55 -20.73
C ARG A 182 11.68 -5.15 -22.13
N VAL A 183 12.79 -4.44 -22.21
CA VAL A 183 13.56 -4.22 -23.44
C VAL A 183 14.89 -4.92 -23.30
#